data_019dadcead4fe22581f4dcbb54ee2c29
#
_entry.id   019dadcead4fe22581f4dcbb54ee2c29
#
_cell.length_a   1.000
_cell.length_b   1.000
_cell.length_c   1.000
_cell.angle_alpha   90.00
_cell.angle_beta   90.00
_cell.angle_gamma   90.00
#
_symmetry.space_group_name_H-M   'P 1'
#
loop_
_entity.id
_entity.type
_entity.pdbx_description
1 polymer ?
#
loop_
_entity_poly.entity_id
_entity_poly.type
_entity_poly.pdbx_seq_one_letter_code
_entity_poly.pdbx_strand_id
1 'polypeptide(L)'
;MRQRYVHPPVVIGATMAAVQDVTEPTRFFDPETGDTMVLQLEPDGARFRILRQFGYRDPRYRGETFIVPADVATFRTDLASIPWFFAWLVPGLGTHLPAVLVHDALVLKPGETKTHIGPDVDREEADRILRDAMASLGTPFLRRWLMWTAVMLATVFSSLRPRLRWVPTVLGSLAIVLVLGVIATLDVFDAVEVLPWMGDRPWFVELAMGAAFAVLVPLVLSLIWGKRWRVGFIAGLALALLIHVTLAVALVYGIYWALEKIASRWTGGSPSPRANLEQADPSEGMYRPAE
;
A
#
# COMPACT_ATOMS: atom_id res chain seq x y z
N MET A 1 29.68 3.08 35.44
CA MET A 1 29.18 1.92 34.71
C MET A 1 27.81 2.26 34.13
N ARG A 2 27.74 2.62 32.86
CA ARG A 2 26.47 2.83 32.15
C ARG A 2 26.14 1.54 31.41
N GLN A 3 25.11 0.83 31.83
CA GLN A 3 24.55 -0.30 31.10
C GLN A 3 24.01 0.17 29.76
N ARG A 4 24.62 -0.27 28.68
CA ARG A 4 24.07 -0.09 27.32
C ARG A 4 22.86 -1.01 27.18
N TYR A 5 21.71 -0.42 27.02
CA TYR A 5 20.53 -1.15 26.56
C TYR A 5 20.75 -1.52 25.08
N VAL A 6 21.10 -2.76 24.84
CA VAL A 6 21.03 -3.36 23.52
C VAL A 6 19.55 -3.70 23.30
N HIS A 7 18.87 -2.96 22.46
CA HIS A 7 17.52 -3.33 22.05
C HIS A 7 17.60 -4.69 21.34
N PRO A 8 16.83 -5.70 21.79
CA PRO A 8 16.76 -6.95 21.07
C PRO A 8 16.17 -6.68 19.69
N PRO A 9 16.57 -7.42 18.64
CA PRO A 9 15.99 -7.28 17.31
C PRO A 9 14.49 -7.49 17.43
N VAL A 10 13.71 -6.59 16.80
CA VAL A 10 12.27 -6.71 16.71
C VAL A 10 11.98 -7.89 15.80
N VAL A 11 11.81 -9.06 16.37
CA VAL A 11 11.34 -10.26 15.68
C VAL A 11 9.83 -10.08 15.54
N ILE A 12 9.40 -9.59 14.38
CA ILE A 12 7.98 -9.66 14.00
C ILE A 12 7.73 -11.10 13.57
N GLY A 13 7.57 -11.98 14.55
CA GLY A 13 7.07 -13.32 14.33
C GLY A 13 5.60 -13.24 13.99
N ALA A 14 5.28 -13.07 12.71
CA ALA A 14 3.95 -13.34 12.22
C ALA A 14 3.75 -14.85 12.22
N THR A 15 3.51 -15.43 13.42
CA THR A 15 3.01 -16.79 13.54
C THR A 15 1.57 -16.76 13.05
N MET A 16 1.38 -16.90 11.78
CA MET A 16 0.07 -17.15 11.20
C MET A 16 -0.29 -18.61 11.39
N ALA A 17 -0.74 -18.96 12.59
CA ALA A 17 -1.57 -20.13 12.80
C ALA A 17 -2.99 -19.82 12.28
N ALA A 18 -3.14 -19.63 10.98
CA ALA A 18 -4.40 -19.88 10.31
C ALA A 18 -4.52 -21.41 10.25
N VAL A 19 -5.57 -21.96 10.84
CA VAL A 19 -6.02 -23.32 10.54
C VAL A 19 -6.31 -23.36 9.06
N GLN A 20 -5.30 -23.70 8.27
CA GLN A 20 -5.44 -23.97 6.84
C GLN A 20 -5.79 -25.45 6.72
N ASP A 21 -6.85 -25.71 5.98
CA ASP A 21 -7.19 -27.04 5.49
C ASP A 21 -5.95 -27.67 4.85
N VAL A 22 -5.56 -28.85 5.33
CA VAL A 22 -4.24 -29.48 5.16
C VAL A 22 -3.94 -29.93 3.71
N THR A 23 -4.72 -29.50 2.71
CA THR A 23 -4.68 -30.05 1.35
C THR A 23 -3.98 -29.18 0.29
N GLU A 24 -3.69 -27.88 0.52
CA GLU A 24 -2.89 -27.08 -0.40
C GLU A 24 -1.51 -26.73 0.18
N PRO A 25 -0.42 -26.94 -0.59
CA PRO A 25 0.92 -26.52 -0.13
C PRO A 25 0.94 -25.01 0.09
N THR A 26 1.49 -24.58 1.22
CA THR A 26 1.65 -23.16 1.56
C THR A 26 2.36 -22.43 0.43
N ARG A 27 1.76 -21.34 -0.06
CA ARG A 27 2.31 -20.57 -1.18
C ARG A 27 3.58 -19.83 -0.80
N PHE A 28 3.71 -19.47 0.48
CA PHE A 28 4.91 -18.85 1.05
C PHE A 28 5.68 -19.88 1.85
N PHE A 29 6.98 -20.00 1.61
CA PHE A 29 7.84 -21.03 2.22
C PHE A 29 9.26 -20.50 2.44
N ASP A 30 9.98 -21.13 3.37
CA ASP A 30 11.42 -20.97 3.55
C ASP A 30 12.15 -21.84 2.51
N PRO A 31 12.99 -21.27 1.63
CA PRO A 31 13.65 -22.04 0.56
C PRO A 31 14.69 -23.05 1.07
N GLU A 32 15.19 -22.90 2.31
CA GLU A 32 16.17 -23.84 2.90
C GLU A 32 15.48 -25.04 3.52
N THR A 33 14.36 -24.83 4.25
CA THR A 33 13.67 -25.89 4.98
C THR A 33 12.42 -26.41 4.27
N GLY A 34 11.84 -25.62 3.39
CA GLY A 34 10.55 -25.91 2.74
C GLY A 34 9.33 -25.65 3.64
N ASP A 35 9.56 -25.27 4.91
CA ASP A 35 8.55 -25.05 5.93
C ASP A 35 7.94 -23.65 5.88
N THR A 36 7.24 -23.27 6.94
CA THR A 36 6.63 -21.95 7.09
C THR A 36 7.68 -20.85 7.03
N MET A 37 7.41 -19.85 6.21
CA MET A 37 8.26 -18.67 6.03
C MET A 37 8.48 -17.93 7.36
N VAL A 38 9.73 -17.57 7.63
CA VAL A 38 10.12 -16.64 8.68
C VAL A 38 10.57 -15.33 8.04
N LEU A 39 9.90 -14.23 8.37
CA LEU A 39 10.26 -12.90 7.89
C LEU A 39 11.02 -12.15 8.99
N GLN A 40 12.27 -11.79 8.71
CA GLN A 40 13.13 -10.99 9.58
C GLN A 40 13.46 -9.68 8.89
N LEU A 41 13.22 -8.58 9.58
CA LEU A 41 13.46 -7.22 9.10
C LEU A 41 14.33 -6.46 10.09
N GLU A 42 15.27 -5.68 9.55
CA GLU A 42 16.10 -4.77 10.33
C GLU A 42 15.93 -3.34 9.80
N PRO A 43 15.68 -2.36 10.67
CA PRO A 43 15.62 -0.96 10.26
C PRO A 43 16.98 -0.49 9.75
N ASP A 44 16.99 0.18 8.59
CA ASP A 44 18.16 0.80 8.00
C ASP A 44 17.81 2.26 7.69
N GLY A 45 17.77 3.09 8.72
CA GLY A 45 17.30 4.47 8.63
C GLY A 45 15.81 4.52 8.23
N ALA A 46 15.54 4.97 6.99
CA ALA A 46 14.18 5.08 6.46
C ALA A 46 13.68 3.80 5.76
N ARG A 47 14.53 2.78 5.65
CA ARG A 47 14.23 1.52 4.94
C ARG A 47 14.44 0.32 5.86
N PHE A 48 14.06 -0.85 5.34
CA PHE A 48 14.25 -2.12 6.01
C PHE A 48 15.09 -3.06 5.14
N ARG A 49 15.90 -3.88 5.80
CA ARG A 49 16.60 -5.01 5.19
C ARG A 49 15.84 -6.28 5.49
N ILE A 50 15.74 -7.18 4.51
CA ILE A 50 15.31 -8.55 4.72
C ILE A 50 16.56 -9.36 5.06
N LEU A 51 16.54 -10.07 6.20
CA LEU A 51 17.71 -10.81 6.69
C LEU A 51 17.75 -12.24 6.16
N ARG A 52 16.64 -12.79 5.66
CA ARG A 52 16.53 -14.13 5.11
C ARG A 52 15.71 -14.11 3.82
N GLN A 53 16.07 -14.98 2.89
CA GLN A 53 15.26 -15.26 1.71
C GLN A 53 13.98 -15.98 2.10
N PHE A 54 12.92 -15.75 1.35
CA PHE A 54 11.70 -16.53 1.39
C PHE A 54 11.18 -16.79 -0.02
N GLY A 55 10.36 -17.81 -0.16
CA GLY A 55 9.81 -18.23 -1.44
C GLY A 55 8.31 -17.98 -1.54
N TYR A 56 7.87 -17.73 -2.77
CA TYR A 56 6.45 -17.67 -3.13
C TYR A 56 6.17 -18.55 -4.35
N ARG A 57 5.10 -19.36 -4.29
CA ARG A 57 4.59 -20.20 -5.39
C ARG A 57 3.30 -19.61 -5.94
N ASP A 58 3.34 -19.17 -7.18
CA ASP A 58 2.14 -18.71 -7.86
C ASP A 58 1.52 -19.87 -8.66
N PRO A 59 0.20 -20.12 -8.56
CA PRO A 59 -0.46 -21.23 -9.24
C PRO A 59 -0.36 -21.20 -10.77
N ARG A 60 -0.11 -20.03 -11.37
CA ARG A 60 0.08 -19.88 -12.81
C ARG A 60 1.44 -20.33 -13.29
N TYR A 61 2.46 -20.24 -12.41
CA TYR A 61 3.85 -20.62 -12.69
C TYR A 61 4.13 -22.01 -12.15
N ARG A 62 3.50 -23.04 -12.75
CA ARG A 62 3.61 -24.42 -12.31
C ARG A 62 5.06 -24.92 -12.39
N GLY A 63 5.62 -25.32 -11.26
CA GLY A 63 6.99 -25.81 -11.15
C GLY A 63 8.06 -24.72 -10.99
N GLU A 64 7.68 -23.45 -11.10
CA GLU A 64 8.58 -22.33 -10.87
C GLU A 64 8.24 -21.62 -9.55
N THR A 65 9.25 -21.02 -8.94
CA THR A 65 9.12 -20.31 -7.66
C THR A 65 9.79 -18.95 -7.75
N PHE A 66 9.27 -18.01 -6.99
CA PHE A 66 9.88 -16.70 -6.80
C PHE A 66 10.59 -16.69 -5.46
N ILE A 67 11.92 -16.53 -5.44
CA ILE A 67 12.72 -16.38 -4.21
C ILE A 67 13.06 -14.90 -4.04
N VAL A 68 12.80 -14.36 -2.86
CA VAL A 68 12.94 -12.94 -2.54
C VAL A 68 13.68 -12.77 -1.21
N PRO A 69 14.63 -11.85 -1.18
CA PRO A 69 15.30 -11.19 -2.30
C PRO A 69 16.31 -12.09 -2.99
N ALA A 70 16.77 -11.73 -4.19
CA ALA A 70 17.88 -12.44 -4.85
C ALA A 70 19.18 -12.30 -4.05
N ASP A 71 19.41 -11.12 -3.45
CA ASP A 71 20.54 -10.83 -2.58
C ASP A 71 20.06 -10.07 -1.33
N VAL A 72 20.20 -10.68 -0.17
CA VAL A 72 19.83 -10.10 1.14
C VAL A 72 20.71 -8.91 1.53
N ALA A 73 21.96 -8.85 1.02
CA ALA A 73 22.89 -7.80 1.39
C ALA A 73 22.51 -6.44 0.77
N THR A 74 21.99 -6.47 -0.46
CA THR A 74 21.71 -5.26 -1.24
C THR A 74 20.24 -4.85 -1.26
N PHE A 75 19.32 -5.79 -1.05
CA PHE A 75 17.88 -5.49 -1.11
C PHE A 75 17.45 -4.60 0.05
N ARG A 76 16.76 -3.53 -0.31
CA ARG A 76 16.15 -2.57 0.64
C ARG A 76 14.71 -2.29 0.23
N THR A 77 13.84 -2.23 1.21
CA THR A 77 12.41 -1.95 1.00
C THR A 77 11.94 -0.89 1.99
N ASP A 78 11.05 -0.03 1.59
CA ASP A 78 10.29 0.88 2.46
C ASP A 78 8.96 0.25 2.93
N LEU A 79 8.83 -1.06 2.73
CA LEU A 79 7.62 -1.85 2.97
C LEU A 79 6.50 -1.41 2.01
N ALA A 80 5.40 -0.93 2.54
CA ALA A 80 4.33 -0.38 1.71
C ALA A 80 4.43 1.15 1.69
N SER A 81 4.79 1.73 0.54
CA SER A 81 4.76 3.19 0.30
C SER A 81 3.33 3.71 0.27
N ILE A 82 2.67 3.67 1.43
CA ILE A 82 1.28 4.11 1.57
C ILE A 82 1.27 5.60 1.88
N PRO A 83 0.56 6.42 1.07
CA PRO A 83 0.37 7.82 1.43
C PRO A 83 -0.24 7.94 2.84
N TRP A 84 0.28 8.85 3.65
CA TRP A 84 -0.08 9.00 5.06
C TRP A 84 -1.59 9.15 5.31
N PHE A 85 -2.31 9.75 4.37
CA PHE A 85 -3.76 9.94 4.43
C PHE A 85 -4.57 8.66 4.13
N PHE A 86 -3.91 7.58 3.67
CA PHE A 86 -4.50 6.24 3.53
C PHE A 86 -4.03 5.26 4.61
N ALA A 87 -3.10 5.65 5.49
CA ALA A 87 -2.56 4.77 6.53
C ALA A 87 -3.63 4.24 7.50
N TRP A 88 -4.72 4.97 7.67
CA TRP A 88 -5.89 4.54 8.45
C TRP A 88 -6.63 3.34 7.84
N LEU A 89 -6.58 3.19 6.51
CA LEU A 89 -7.25 2.12 5.77
C LEU A 89 -6.32 0.93 5.51
N VAL A 90 -5.09 1.22 5.17
CA VAL A 90 -4.05 0.23 4.86
C VAL A 90 -2.86 0.48 5.78
N PRO A 91 -2.68 -0.29 6.85
CA PRO A 91 -1.50 -0.17 7.70
C PRO A 91 -0.25 -0.63 6.93
N GLY A 92 0.90 -0.02 7.21
CA GLY A 92 2.18 -0.39 6.59
C GLY A 92 2.65 -1.81 6.95
N LEU A 93 2.19 -2.34 8.08
CA LEU A 93 2.48 -3.70 8.56
C LEU A 93 1.19 -4.49 8.68
N GLY A 94 1.24 -5.79 8.36
CA GLY A 94 0.09 -6.67 8.47
C GLY A 94 0.27 -7.97 7.67
N THR A 95 -0.79 -8.76 7.57
CA THR A 95 -0.78 -10.05 6.85
C THR A 95 -0.39 -9.93 5.37
N HIS A 96 -0.55 -8.75 4.78
CA HIS A 96 -0.19 -8.48 3.39
C HIS A 96 1.31 -8.24 3.16
N LEU A 97 2.10 -8.06 4.23
CA LEU A 97 3.50 -7.67 4.12
C LEU A 97 4.35 -8.60 3.25
N PRO A 98 4.30 -9.94 3.38
CA PRO A 98 5.07 -10.81 2.51
C PRO A 98 4.73 -10.65 1.03
N ALA A 99 3.45 -10.42 0.70
CA ALA A 99 3.02 -10.17 -0.67
C ALA A 99 3.58 -8.85 -1.23
N VAL A 100 3.63 -7.81 -0.39
CA VAL A 100 4.24 -6.52 -0.76
C VAL A 100 5.73 -6.67 -1.03
N LEU A 101 6.46 -7.43 -0.21
CA LEU A 101 7.89 -7.69 -0.40
C LEU A 101 8.16 -8.48 -1.69
N VAL A 102 7.30 -9.44 -2.05
CA VAL A 102 7.38 -10.11 -3.35
C VAL A 102 7.17 -9.11 -4.47
N HIS A 103 6.14 -8.27 -4.38
CA HIS A 103 5.85 -7.26 -5.41
C HIS A 103 7.01 -6.27 -5.58
N ASP A 104 7.58 -5.74 -4.49
CA ASP A 104 8.73 -4.84 -4.54
C ASP A 104 9.93 -5.46 -5.27
N ALA A 105 10.15 -6.75 -5.06
CA ALA A 105 11.23 -7.45 -5.73
C ALA A 105 10.93 -7.79 -7.20
N LEU A 106 9.66 -7.89 -7.60
CA LEU A 106 9.25 -8.15 -8.98
C LEU A 106 9.21 -6.88 -9.82
N VAL A 107 8.92 -5.72 -9.21
CA VAL A 107 8.79 -4.44 -9.92
C VAL A 107 10.15 -3.76 -10.06
N LEU A 108 10.84 -4.04 -11.17
CA LEU A 108 12.12 -3.43 -11.49
C LEU A 108 11.94 -2.03 -12.09
N LYS A 109 12.78 -1.10 -11.68
CA LYS A 109 12.93 0.18 -12.37
C LYS A 109 13.88 0.02 -13.57
N PRO A 110 13.76 0.84 -14.61
CA PRO A 110 14.66 0.80 -15.73
C PRO A 110 16.14 0.91 -15.28
N GLY A 111 16.96 -0.07 -15.64
CA GLY A 111 18.38 -0.09 -15.30
C GLY A 111 18.73 -0.74 -13.94
N GLU A 112 17.74 -1.17 -13.16
CA GLU A 112 18.00 -1.95 -11.94
C GLU A 112 18.27 -3.42 -12.26
N THR A 113 19.13 -4.05 -11.46
CA THR A 113 19.37 -5.48 -11.51
C THR A 113 18.21 -6.25 -10.92
N LYS A 114 17.97 -7.46 -11.41
CA LYS A 114 16.92 -8.34 -10.93
C LYS A 114 17.07 -8.61 -9.43
N THR A 115 16.04 -8.33 -8.66
CA THR A 115 16.03 -8.42 -7.19
C THR A 115 15.33 -9.67 -6.67
N HIS A 116 14.92 -10.59 -7.56
CA HIS A 116 14.35 -11.89 -7.24
C HIS A 116 15.00 -12.99 -8.08
N ILE A 117 14.91 -14.23 -7.62
CA ILE A 117 15.25 -15.44 -8.38
C ILE A 117 13.94 -16.05 -8.84
N GLY A 118 13.85 -16.42 -10.12
CA GLY A 118 12.63 -17.01 -10.70
C GLY A 118 12.29 -16.39 -12.06
N PRO A 119 11.07 -16.60 -12.56
CA PRO A 119 10.60 -16.09 -13.85
C PRO A 119 10.62 -14.57 -13.94
N ASP A 120 10.84 -14.06 -15.16
CA ASP A 120 10.64 -12.65 -15.44
C ASP A 120 9.16 -12.38 -15.63
N VAL A 121 8.66 -11.32 -15.01
CA VAL A 121 7.27 -10.88 -15.10
C VAL A 121 7.21 -9.42 -15.48
N ASP A 122 6.18 -9.06 -16.23
CA ASP A 122 5.90 -7.66 -16.47
C ASP A 122 5.22 -7.00 -15.24
N ARG A 123 5.09 -5.70 -15.26
CA ARG A 123 4.60 -4.93 -14.14
C ARG A 123 3.11 -5.22 -13.83
N GLU A 124 2.29 -5.43 -14.86
CA GLU A 124 0.86 -5.77 -14.67
C GLU A 124 0.71 -7.17 -14.06
N GLU A 125 1.61 -8.09 -14.43
CA GLU A 125 1.63 -9.43 -13.84
C GLU A 125 2.16 -9.41 -12.40
N ALA A 126 3.16 -8.58 -12.07
CA ALA A 126 3.60 -8.36 -10.71
C ALA A 126 2.45 -7.81 -9.83
N ASP A 127 1.67 -6.86 -10.35
CA ASP A 127 0.49 -6.32 -9.66
C ASP A 127 -0.59 -7.40 -9.43
N ARG A 128 -0.79 -8.31 -10.41
CA ARG A 128 -1.67 -9.47 -10.24
C ARG A 128 -1.16 -10.42 -9.16
N ILE A 129 0.15 -10.74 -9.20
CA ILE A 129 0.79 -11.60 -8.19
C ILE A 129 0.59 -11.03 -6.79
N LEU A 130 0.80 -9.73 -6.59
CA LEU A 130 0.52 -9.05 -5.32
C LEU A 130 -0.90 -9.34 -4.82
N ARG A 131 -1.90 -9.15 -5.67
CA ARG A 131 -3.31 -9.36 -5.27
C ARG A 131 -3.58 -10.81 -4.87
N ASP A 132 -3.07 -11.77 -5.65
CA ASP A 132 -3.33 -13.19 -5.45
C ASP A 132 -2.51 -13.75 -4.25
N ALA A 133 -1.31 -13.20 -4.03
CA ALA A 133 -0.50 -13.47 -2.85
C ALA A 133 -1.15 -12.92 -1.57
N MET A 134 -1.68 -11.70 -1.59
CA MET A 134 -2.48 -11.15 -0.48
C MET A 134 -3.70 -12.02 -0.17
N ALA A 135 -4.32 -12.61 -1.20
CA ALA A 135 -5.46 -13.52 -1.00
C ALA A 135 -5.04 -14.77 -0.23
N SER A 136 -3.91 -15.38 -0.59
CA SER A 136 -3.40 -16.58 0.08
C SER A 136 -2.96 -16.33 1.53
N LEU A 137 -2.66 -15.07 1.87
CA LEU A 137 -2.32 -14.63 3.22
C LEU A 137 -3.55 -14.21 4.06
N GLY A 138 -4.77 -14.41 3.54
CA GLY A 138 -5.99 -14.04 4.24
C GLY A 138 -6.22 -12.53 4.35
N THR A 139 -5.58 -11.71 3.52
CA THR A 139 -5.83 -10.27 3.50
C THR A 139 -7.29 -9.99 3.15
N PRO A 140 -8.02 -9.15 3.93
CA PRO A 140 -9.42 -8.85 3.71
C PRO A 140 -9.71 -8.38 2.28
N PHE A 141 -10.85 -8.80 1.74
CA PHE A 141 -11.23 -8.58 0.33
C PHE A 141 -11.12 -7.11 -0.11
N LEU A 142 -11.74 -6.19 0.62
CA LEU A 142 -11.73 -4.76 0.24
C LEU A 142 -10.31 -4.19 0.25
N ARG A 143 -9.54 -4.48 1.30
CA ARG A 143 -8.15 -4.00 1.43
C ARG A 143 -7.30 -4.51 0.27
N ARG A 144 -7.38 -5.78 -0.05
CA ARG A 144 -6.65 -6.40 -1.17
C ARG A 144 -6.94 -5.74 -2.51
N TRP A 145 -8.22 -5.47 -2.80
CA TRP A 145 -8.61 -4.84 -4.06
C TRP A 145 -8.24 -3.36 -4.12
N LEU A 146 -8.30 -2.63 -3.01
CA LEU A 146 -7.84 -1.24 -2.93
C LEU A 146 -6.33 -1.13 -3.13
N MET A 147 -5.53 -1.99 -2.47
CA MET A 147 -4.09 -2.04 -2.64
C MET A 147 -3.72 -2.38 -4.09
N TRP A 148 -4.35 -3.41 -4.67
CA TRP A 148 -4.14 -3.75 -6.06
C TRP A 148 -4.49 -2.60 -7.01
N THR A 149 -5.58 -1.90 -6.78
CA THR A 149 -5.98 -0.73 -7.58
C THR A 149 -4.93 0.38 -7.49
N ALA A 150 -4.39 0.63 -6.31
CA ALA A 150 -3.35 1.64 -6.11
C ALA A 150 -2.07 1.32 -6.89
N VAL A 151 -1.57 0.07 -6.84
CA VAL A 151 -0.36 -0.31 -7.60
C VAL A 151 -0.63 -0.35 -9.10
N MET A 152 -1.81 -0.79 -9.55
CA MET A 152 -2.21 -0.73 -10.96
C MET A 152 -2.27 0.72 -11.49
N LEU A 153 -2.76 1.67 -10.69
CA LEU A 153 -2.71 3.09 -11.05
C LEU A 153 -1.26 3.57 -11.16
N ALA A 154 -0.39 3.22 -10.20
CA ALA A 154 1.03 3.54 -10.26
C ALA A 154 1.69 2.95 -11.50
N THR A 155 1.33 1.73 -11.90
CA THR A 155 1.78 1.08 -13.14
C THR A 155 1.35 1.86 -14.39
N VAL A 156 0.11 2.33 -14.44
CA VAL A 156 -0.38 3.19 -15.54
C VAL A 156 0.43 4.48 -15.65
N PHE A 157 0.81 5.08 -14.52
CA PHE A 157 1.59 6.32 -14.50
C PHE A 157 3.10 6.13 -14.70
N SER A 158 3.64 4.92 -14.55
CA SER A 158 5.09 4.67 -14.63
C SER A 158 5.66 4.63 -16.05
N SER A 159 4.85 4.35 -17.07
CA SER A 159 5.26 4.19 -18.46
C SER A 159 4.98 5.45 -19.30
N LEU A 160 5.98 5.96 -20.05
CA LEU A 160 5.85 7.20 -20.84
C LEU A 160 4.80 7.11 -21.96
N ARG A 161 4.80 6.01 -22.74
CA ARG A 161 3.87 5.88 -23.89
C ARG A 161 2.41 5.66 -23.48
N PRO A 162 2.08 4.76 -22.54
CA PRO A 162 0.74 4.68 -21.98
C PRO A 162 0.33 5.97 -21.26
N ARG A 163 1.28 6.69 -20.63
CA ARG A 163 1.02 7.89 -19.84
C ARG A 163 0.30 8.98 -20.62
N LEU A 164 0.74 9.31 -21.85
CA LEU A 164 0.12 10.35 -22.67
C LEU A 164 -1.34 10.03 -23.05
N ARG A 165 -1.69 8.75 -23.19
CA ARG A 165 -3.05 8.33 -23.53
C ARG A 165 -3.93 8.13 -22.29
N TRP A 166 -3.37 7.52 -21.23
CA TRP A 166 -4.15 7.09 -20.09
C TRP A 166 -4.26 8.14 -18.98
N VAL A 167 -3.27 9.00 -18.80
CA VAL A 167 -3.31 10.06 -17.79
C VAL A 167 -4.54 10.95 -17.93
N PRO A 168 -4.88 11.50 -19.10
CA PRO A 168 -6.09 12.30 -19.27
C PRO A 168 -7.37 11.51 -18.96
N THR A 169 -7.45 10.24 -19.37
CA THR A 169 -8.60 9.38 -19.12
C THR A 169 -8.77 9.11 -17.62
N VAL A 170 -7.68 8.76 -16.93
CA VAL A 170 -7.68 8.52 -15.48
C VAL A 170 -8.03 9.79 -14.73
N LEU A 171 -7.30 10.88 -14.97
CA LEU A 171 -7.53 12.13 -14.25
C LEU A 171 -8.90 12.72 -14.58
N GLY A 172 -9.34 12.68 -15.84
CA GLY A 172 -10.65 13.17 -16.24
C GLY A 172 -11.79 12.40 -15.59
N SER A 173 -11.76 11.07 -15.62
CA SER A 173 -12.80 10.26 -14.97
C SER A 173 -12.83 10.41 -13.46
N LEU A 174 -11.67 10.45 -12.79
CA LEU A 174 -11.60 10.66 -11.35
C LEU A 174 -12.00 12.09 -10.96
N ALA A 175 -11.65 13.10 -11.76
CA ALA A 175 -12.10 14.48 -11.55
C ALA A 175 -13.62 14.60 -11.64
N ILE A 176 -14.26 13.94 -12.63
CA ILE A 176 -15.72 13.91 -12.73
C ILE A 176 -16.35 13.29 -11.48
N VAL A 177 -15.84 12.12 -11.02
CA VAL A 177 -16.34 11.48 -9.81
C VAL A 177 -16.18 12.39 -8.59
N LEU A 178 -15.01 13.05 -8.47
CA LEU A 178 -14.73 13.97 -7.36
C LEU A 178 -15.70 15.15 -7.36
N VAL A 179 -15.85 15.81 -8.50
CA VAL A 179 -16.72 17.00 -8.64
C VAL A 179 -18.18 16.62 -8.34
N LEU A 180 -18.68 15.54 -8.93
CA LEU A 180 -20.04 15.07 -8.66
C LEU A 180 -20.22 14.63 -7.21
N GLY A 181 -19.22 14.00 -6.59
CA GLY A 181 -19.27 13.64 -5.18
C GLY A 181 -19.34 14.85 -4.25
N VAL A 182 -18.55 15.90 -4.55
CA VAL A 182 -18.62 17.17 -3.78
C VAL A 182 -19.98 17.84 -3.96
N ILE A 183 -20.49 17.94 -5.19
CA ILE A 183 -21.82 18.54 -5.46
C ILE A 183 -22.90 17.73 -4.74
N ALA A 184 -22.88 16.40 -4.83
CA ALA A 184 -23.85 15.54 -4.13
C ALA A 184 -23.80 15.70 -2.60
N THR A 185 -22.61 15.91 -2.04
CA THR A 185 -22.46 16.19 -0.61
C THR A 185 -23.09 17.54 -0.23
N LEU A 186 -22.87 18.57 -1.03
CA LEU A 186 -23.45 19.90 -0.79
C LEU A 186 -24.98 19.88 -0.95
N ASP A 187 -25.48 19.07 -1.88
CA ASP A 187 -26.91 18.87 -2.13
C ASP A 187 -27.61 18.22 -0.92
N VAL A 188 -27.03 17.17 -0.32
CA VAL A 188 -27.54 16.52 0.91
C VAL A 188 -27.65 17.51 2.10
N PHE A 189 -26.84 18.56 2.11
CA PHE A 189 -26.86 19.60 3.16
C PHE A 189 -27.66 20.84 2.75
N ASP A 190 -28.48 20.78 1.70
CA ASP A 190 -29.26 21.86 1.14
C ASP A 190 -28.46 23.14 0.82
N ALA A 191 -27.14 22.98 0.60
CA ALA A 191 -26.27 24.10 0.26
C ALA A 191 -26.28 24.42 -1.24
N VAL A 192 -26.61 23.43 -2.08
CA VAL A 192 -26.69 23.54 -3.54
C VAL A 192 -27.72 22.53 -4.05
N GLU A 193 -28.69 22.97 -4.83
CA GLU A 193 -29.71 22.12 -5.46
C GLU A 193 -29.48 22.05 -6.97
N VAL A 194 -28.50 21.27 -7.42
CA VAL A 194 -28.12 21.21 -8.84
C VAL A 194 -28.33 19.82 -9.45
N LEU A 195 -28.29 18.77 -8.62
CA LEU A 195 -28.34 17.39 -9.13
C LEU A 195 -29.79 16.96 -9.40
N PRO A 196 -30.15 16.66 -10.67
CA PRO A 196 -31.54 16.35 -11.03
C PRO A 196 -32.09 15.06 -10.40
N TRP A 197 -31.20 14.21 -9.86
CA TRP A 197 -31.60 12.97 -9.19
C TRP A 197 -31.73 13.12 -7.66
N MET A 198 -31.26 14.21 -7.08
CA MET A 198 -31.42 14.53 -5.65
C MET A 198 -32.63 15.46 -5.48
N GLY A 199 -32.49 16.73 -5.67
CA GLY A 199 -33.57 17.73 -5.61
C GLY A 199 -34.26 17.81 -4.25
N ASP A 200 -35.34 18.58 -4.14
CA ASP A 200 -36.10 18.79 -2.91
C ASP A 200 -36.89 17.52 -2.50
N ARG A 201 -36.21 16.60 -1.83
CA ARG A 201 -36.74 15.31 -1.39
C ARG A 201 -36.41 15.06 0.08
N PRO A 202 -37.09 14.10 0.74
CA PRO A 202 -36.71 13.67 2.08
C PRO A 202 -35.23 13.19 2.10
N TRP A 203 -34.43 13.61 3.08
CA TRP A 203 -33.02 13.38 3.21
C TRP A 203 -32.56 11.92 2.97
N PHE A 204 -33.40 10.94 3.38
CA PHE A 204 -33.09 9.51 3.19
C PHE A 204 -33.23 9.09 1.73
N VAL A 205 -34.08 9.76 0.93
CA VAL A 205 -34.21 9.52 -0.51
C VAL A 205 -32.99 10.12 -1.23
N GLU A 206 -32.58 11.32 -0.88
CA GLU A 206 -31.38 11.98 -1.41
C GLU A 206 -30.14 11.17 -1.10
N LEU A 207 -29.99 10.69 0.14
CA LEU A 207 -28.89 9.81 0.53
C LEU A 207 -28.88 8.51 -0.28
N ALA A 208 -30.05 7.87 -0.47
CA ALA A 208 -30.16 6.65 -1.26
C ALA A 208 -29.82 6.88 -2.74
N MET A 209 -30.28 7.99 -3.31
CA MET A 209 -29.97 8.37 -4.70
C MET A 209 -28.49 8.74 -4.84
N GLY A 210 -27.94 9.52 -3.92
CA GLY A 210 -26.52 9.84 -3.87
C GLY A 210 -25.64 8.57 -3.81
N ALA A 211 -25.99 7.61 -2.93
CA ALA A 211 -25.30 6.33 -2.86
C ALA A 211 -25.41 5.50 -4.15
N ALA A 212 -26.59 5.48 -4.78
CA ALA A 212 -26.78 4.79 -6.05
C ALA A 212 -25.91 5.39 -7.15
N PHE A 213 -25.85 6.72 -7.27
CA PHE A 213 -25.03 7.41 -8.25
C PHE A 213 -23.53 7.36 -7.91
N ALA A 214 -23.15 7.27 -6.63
CA ALA A 214 -21.78 7.01 -6.20
C ALA A 214 -21.23 5.65 -6.70
N VAL A 215 -22.11 4.71 -7.02
CA VAL A 215 -21.76 3.43 -7.65
C VAL A 215 -21.90 3.52 -9.18
N LEU A 216 -23.00 4.05 -9.68
CA LEU A 216 -23.34 4.05 -11.11
C LEU A 216 -22.39 4.91 -11.93
N VAL A 217 -22.03 6.11 -11.45
CA VAL A 217 -21.14 7.02 -12.18
C VAL A 217 -19.74 6.43 -12.35
N PRO A 218 -19.05 5.93 -11.30
CA PRO A 218 -17.78 5.23 -11.48
C PRO A 218 -17.89 4.01 -12.38
N LEU A 219 -18.98 3.24 -12.32
CA LEU A 219 -19.20 2.09 -13.18
C LEU A 219 -19.23 2.50 -14.66
N VAL A 220 -20.04 3.49 -15.01
CA VAL A 220 -20.17 3.97 -16.39
C VAL A 220 -18.86 4.56 -16.89
N LEU A 221 -18.21 5.40 -16.11
CA LEU A 221 -16.93 6.01 -16.47
C LEU A 221 -15.82 4.98 -16.62
N SER A 222 -15.85 3.91 -15.82
CA SER A 222 -14.86 2.83 -15.91
C SER A 222 -14.87 2.09 -17.24
N LEU A 223 -15.98 2.07 -17.97
CA LEU A 223 -16.07 1.44 -19.29
C LEU A 223 -15.10 2.06 -20.31
N ILE A 224 -14.78 3.35 -20.15
CA ILE A 224 -13.79 4.06 -20.99
C ILE A 224 -12.37 3.48 -20.78
N TRP A 225 -12.12 2.80 -19.66
CA TRP A 225 -10.83 2.18 -19.34
C TRP A 225 -10.60 0.83 -20.04
N GLY A 226 -11.56 0.32 -20.78
CA GLY A 226 -11.46 -0.93 -21.54
C GLY A 226 -11.06 -2.12 -20.66
N LYS A 227 -9.93 -2.77 -20.96
CA LYS A 227 -9.46 -3.95 -20.19
C LYS A 227 -9.19 -3.63 -18.70
N ARG A 228 -8.95 -2.36 -18.35
CA ARG A 228 -8.67 -1.89 -16.99
C ARG A 228 -9.91 -1.36 -16.27
N TRP A 229 -11.12 -1.62 -16.76
CA TRP A 229 -12.37 -1.12 -16.20
C TRP A 229 -12.52 -1.40 -14.69
N ARG A 230 -12.04 -2.56 -14.22
CA ARG A 230 -12.08 -2.90 -12.77
C ARG A 230 -11.26 -1.92 -11.93
N VAL A 231 -10.10 -1.50 -12.42
CA VAL A 231 -9.26 -0.50 -11.74
C VAL A 231 -9.99 0.84 -11.69
N GLY A 232 -10.55 1.29 -12.81
CA GLY A 232 -11.32 2.54 -12.90
C GLY A 232 -12.54 2.52 -11.99
N PHE A 233 -13.29 1.42 -11.99
CA PHE A 233 -14.47 1.27 -11.14
C PHE A 233 -14.11 1.32 -9.65
N ILE A 234 -13.14 0.52 -9.21
CA ILE A 234 -12.74 0.48 -7.79
C ILE A 234 -12.13 1.81 -7.36
N ALA A 235 -11.29 2.43 -8.18
CA ALA A 235 -10.72 3.75 -7.90
C ALA A 235 -11.80 4.84 -7.77
N GLY A 236 -12.76 4.86 -8.71
CA GLY A 236 -13.86 5.81 -8.68
C GLY A 236 -14.80 5.59 -7.49
N LEU A 237 -15.15 4.33 -7.21
CA LEU A 237 -15.98 3.98 -6.05
C LEU A 237 -15.27 4.33 -4.73
N ALA A 238 -13.99 4.01 -4.61
CA ALA A 238 -13.20 4.37 -3.45
C ALA A 238 -13.13 5.89 -3.27
N LEU A 239 -12.92 6.64 -4.36
CA LEU A 239 -12.92 8.11 -4.32
C LEU A 239 -14.26 8.65 -3.86
N ALA A 240 -15.38 8.18 -4.44
CA ALA A 240 -16.72 8.63 -4.10
C ALA A 240 -17.09 8.39 -2.62
N LEU A 241 -16.71 7.23 -2.07
CA LEU A 241 -17.08 6.84 -0.71
C LEU A 241 -16.07 7.25 0.35
N LEU A 242 -14.76 7.17 0.04
CA LEU A 242 -13.70 7.34 1.04
C LEU A 242 -13.14 8.76 1.09
N ILE A 243 -13.47 9.62 0.12
CA ILE A 243 -12.95 10.99 0.08
C ILE A 243 -13.32 11.78 1.35
N HIS A 244 -14.55 11.66 1.82
CA HIS A 244 -15.04 12.38 3.00
C HIS A 244 -14.30 11.96 4.27
N VAL A 245 -14.13 10.63 4.45
CA VAL A 245 -13.37 10.08 5.59
C VAL A 245 -11.91 10.50 5.50
N THR A 246 -11.33 10.45 4.31
CA THR A 246 -9.94 10.85 4.07
C THR A 246 -9.72 12.32 4.36
N LEU A 247 -10.64 13.20 3.94
CA LEU A 247 -10.58 14.64 4.23
C LEU A 247 -10.74 14.92 5.73
N ALA A 248 -11.65 14.22 6.43
CA ALA A 248 -11.81 14.35 7.87
C ALA A 248 -10.54 13.93 8.62
N VAL A 249 -9.93 12.80 8.24
CA VAL A 249 -8.65 12.34 8.81
C VAL A 249 -7.52 13.34 8.50
N ALA A 250 -7.46 13.85 7.27
CA ALA A 250 -6.47 14.86 6.89
C ALA A 250 -6.61 16.16 7.68
N LEU A 251 -7.85 16.59 7.95
CA LEU A 251 -8.13 17.76 8.77
C LEU A 251 -7.65 17.55 10.21
N VAL A 252 -8.02 16.42 10.83
CA VAL A 252 -7.57 16.09 12.21
C VAL A 252 -6.05 16.04 12.28
N TYR A 253 -5.39 15.41 11.30
CA TYR A 253 -3.93 15.36 11.23
C TYR A 253 -3.32 16.76 11.05
N GLY A 254 -3.92 17.60 10.20
CA GLY A 254 -3.48 18.97 9.99
C GLY A 254 -3.58 19.83 11.27
N ILE A 255 -4.68 19.66 12.03
CA ILE A 255 -4.84 20.31 13.35
C ILE A 255 -3.76 19.82 14.31
N TYR A 256 -3.56 18.50 14.42
CA TYR A 256 -2.52 17.92 15.25
C TYR A 256 -1.13 18.48 14.89
N TRP A 257 -0.78 18.49 13.61
CA TRP A 257 0.48 19.02 13.12
C TRP A 257 0.67 20.52 13.45
N ALA A 258 -0.39 21.32 13.31
CA ALA A 258 -0.37 22.73 13.66
C ALA A 258 -0.14 22.93 15.17
N LEU A 259 -0.82 22.15 16.00
CA LEU A 259 -0.65 22.18 17.46
C LEU A 259 0.77 21.76 17.86
N GLU A 260 1.30 20.69 17.27
CA GLU A 260 2.67 20.23 17.51
C GLU A 260 3.70 21.29 17.13
N LYS A 261 3.49 21.97 15.99
CA LYS A 261 4.35 23.06 15.55
C LYS A 261 4.30 24.28 16.49
N ILE A 262 3.15 24.55 17.08
CA ILE A 262 3.00 25.61 18.10
C ILE A 262 3.72 25.19 19.38
N ALA A 263 3.46 23.98 19.87
CA ALA A 263 4.06 23.43 21.08
C ALA A 263 5.59 23.38 20.99
N SER A 264 6.14 22.94 19.87
CA SER A 264 7.59 22.86 19.65
C SER A 264 8.28 24.22 19.66
N ARG A 265 7.59 25.29 19.27
CA ARG A 265 8.11 26.68 19.39
C ARG A 265 8.22 27.14 20.85
N TRP A 266 7.34 26.65 21.72
CA TRP A 266 7.30 26.99 23.13
C TRP A 266 8.30 26.17 23.96
N THR A 267 8.59 24.95 23.56
CA THR A 267 9.48 24.02 24.28
C THR A 267 10.94 24.08 23.82
N GLY A 268 11.31 24.97 22.89
CA GLY A 268 12.69 25.14 22.42
C GLY A 268 13.20 23.93 21.62
N GLY A 269 12.31 23.22 20.92
CA GLY A 269 12.62 22.21 19.95
C GLY A 269 13.60 21.11 20.38
N SER A 270 13.12 20.00 20.91
CA SER A 270 13.95 18.80 20.97
C SER A 270 14.31 18.37 19.54
N PRO A 271 15.59 18.03 19.25
CA PRO A 271 15.96 17.52 17.94
C PRO A 271 15.12 16.27 17.63
N SER A 272 14.62 16.20 16.38
CA SER A 272 13.82 15.05 15.95
C SER A 272 14.64 13.77 16.12
N PRO A 273 14.01 12.62 16.40
CA PRO A 273 14.72 11.34 16.46
C PRO A 273 15.56 11.03 15.20
N ARG A 274 15.18 11.59 14.04
CA ARG A 274 15.96 11.51 12.79
C ARG A 274 17.30 12.24 12.87
N ALA A 275 17.39 13.40 13.53
CA ALA A 275 18.65 14.12 13.66
C ALA A 275 19.67 13.35 14.51
N ASN A 276 19.20 12.58 15.50
CA ASN A 276 20.07 11.74 16.34
C ASN A 276 20.57 10.49 15.62
N LEU A 277 19.84 10.00 14.62
CA LEU A 277 20.27 8.86 13.79
C LEU A 277 21.29 9.28 12.71
N GLU A 278 21.17 10.50 12.20
CA GLU A 278 22.10 11.06 11.20
C GLU A 278 23.44 11.48 11.82
N GLN A 279 23.47 11.74 13.13
CA GLN A 279 24.69 12.11 13.88
C GLN A 279 25.39 10.93 14.58
N ALA A 280 24.83 9.72 14.49
CA ALA A 280 25.51 8.52 14.97
C ALA A 280 26.68 8.20 14.03
N ASP A 281 27.90 8.43 14.52
CA ASP A 281 29.14 8.11 13.78
C ASP A 281 29.18 6.60 13.44
N PRO A 282 29.25 6.23 12.17
CA PRO A 282 29.33 4.83 11.76
C PRO A 282 30.55 4.10 12.32
N SER A 283 31.58 4.84 12.76
CA SER A 283 32.83 4.27 13.29
C SER A 283 32.73 3.80 14.74
N GLU A 284 31.72 4.21 15.52
CA GLU A 284 31.54 3.78 16.92
C GLU A 284 30.90 2.38 17.07
N GLY A 285 30.39 1.80 15.98
CA GLY A 285 29.73 0.48 15.97
C GLY A 285 30.62 -0.73 15.64
N MET A 286 31.90 -0.53 15.40
CA MET A 286 32.79 -1.63 15.00
C MET A 286 33.14 -2.46 16.24
N TYR A 287 32.47 -3.62 16.36
CA TYR A 287 32.80 -4.67 17.33
C TYR A 287 34.27 -5.06 17.19
N ARG A 288 35.11 -4.77 18.19
CA ARG A 288 36.43 -5.40 18.36
C ARG A 288 36.21 -6.73 19.06
N PRO A 289 36.58 -7.88 18.46
CA PRO A 289 36.62 -9.14 19.18
C PRO A 289 37.64 -9.01 20.33
N ALA A 290 37.24 -9.45 21.51
CA ALA A 290 38.17 -9.59 22.63
C ALA A 290 39.19 -10.71 22.31
N GLU A 291 40.48 -10.41 22.41
CA GLU A 291 41.55 -11.38 22.45
C GLU A 291 41.52 -12.22 23.73
#